data_4b332a729b19570bedd32f56029e1d35
#
_entry.id   4b332a729b19570bedd32f56029e1d35
#
_cell.length_a   1.000
_cell.length_b   1.000
_cell.length_c   1.000
_cell.angle_alpha   90.00
_cell.angle_beta   90.00
_cell.angle_gamma   90.00
#
_symmetry.space_group_name_H-M   'P 1'
#
loop_
_entity.id
_entity.type
_entity.pdbx_description
1 polymer ?
#
loop_
_entity_poly.entity_id
_entity_poly.type
_entity_poly.pdbx_seq_one_letter_code
_entity_poly.pdbx_strand_id
1 'polypeptide(L)'
;MVWRPSLVTAACVALVGVLALVPVSLARAAARPPWDIPGAAARDALFFHPQVRAQRLRAPGGSLAGCEQELIRTRSAPGPQPPVLAIVGASFTAGVGPGHPGQSWAVELARLLHWNAVVYGDPGAGYVRAGAGRKGPVLAELGRIDLRALAPALVIVQAGHDDIGVQAAVEKQRVAGAIAAIRAQAPRARIALLTVFPGRRHLAAAFATDRAIVTAAKAAERPGDQTIIIDPLTGRWAFPRARDGLHPTAAGSAWIAREVAGILRAHGVLPAPARTGRAGPLICDSGIATPRPAPSPR
;
A
#
# COMPACT_ATOMS: atom_id res chain seq x y z
N MET A 1 3.50 -50.78 -66.54
CA MET A 1 4.76 -51.07 -65.84
C MET A 1 4.49 -51.04 -64.39
N VAL A 2 4.38 -52.20 -63.77
CA VAL A 2 3.88 -52.42 -62.42
C VAL A 2 5.05 -52.69 -61.48
N TRP A 3 5.23 -51.96 -60.44
CA TRP A 3 6.22 -52.30 -59.40
C TRP A 3 5.48 -52.45 -58.03
N ARG A 4 5.66 -53.64 -57.42
CA ARG A 4 5.16 -54.06 -56.14
C ARG A 4 6.25 -53.74 -55.07
N PRO A 5 5.85 -53.40 -53.86
CA PRO A 5 6.79 -53.31 -52.71
C PRO A 5 6.82 -54.62 -51.90
N SER A 6 8.01 -54.96 -51.44
CA SER A 6 8.32 -56.12 -50.62
C SER A 6 8.01 -55.83 -49.14
N LEU A 7 7.35 -56.83 -48.49
CA LEU A 7 7.13 -56.91 -47.06
C LEU A 7 8.43 -57.31 -46.34
N VAL A 8 8.84 -56.52 -45.33
CA VAL A 8 9.84 -56.95 -44.34
C VAL A 8 9.12 -57.07 -43.00
N THR A 9 9.02 -58.32 -42.56
CA THR A 9 8.44 -58.74 -41.28
C THR A 9 9.53 -58.49 -40.18
N ALA A 10 9.30 -57.63 -39.23
CA ALA A 10 10.12 -57.51 -38.02
C ALA A 10 9.34 -58.02 -36.80
N ALA A 11 9.85 -59.07 -36.20
CA ALA A 11 9.29 -59.65 -34.96
C ALA A 11 9.67 -58.75 -33.75
N CYS A 12 8.68 -58.23 -33.03
CA CYS A 12 8.89 -57.59 -31.74
C CYS A 12 8.69 -58.60 -30.63
N VAL A 13 9.75 -58.86 -29.91
CA VAL A 13 9.76 -59.61 -28.63
C VAL A 13 9.13 -58.77 -27.54
N ALA A 14 8.04 -59.24 -26.96
CA ALA A 14 7.40 -58.62 -25.81
C ALA A 14 8.15 -58.93 -24.53
N LEU A 15 8.82 -57.96 -23.94
CA LEU A 15 9.31 -58.03 -22.56
C LEU A 15 8.22 -57.50 -21.60
N VAL A 16 7.60 -58.42 -20.89
CA VAL A 16 6.66 -58.10 -19.79
C VAL A 16 7.50 -57.73 -18.56
N GLY A 17 7.66 -56.42 -18.33
CA GLY A 17 8.22 -55.88 -17.09
C GLY A 17 7.11 -55.60 -16.11
N VAL A 18 7.04 -56.35 -15.03
CA VAL A 18 6.15 -56.08 -13.87
C VAL A 18 6.74 -54.87 -13.14
N LEU A 19 6.17 -53.66 -13.38
CA LEU A 19 6.45 -52.50 -12.55
C LEU A 19 5.54 -52.56 -11.32
N ALA A 20 6.15 -52.82 -10.15
CA ALA A 20 5.51 -52.64 -8.87
C ALA A 20 5.21 -51.16 -8.65
N LEU A 21 3.92 -50.81 -8.65
CA LEU A 21 3.42 -49.49 -8.25
C LEU A 21 3.62 -49.31 -6.75
N VAL A 22 4.67 -48.60 -6.36
CA VAL A 22 4.84 -48.04 -5.02
C VAL A 22 3.97 -46.75 -5.00
N PRO A 23 2.98 -46.62 -4.13
CA PRO A 23 2.26 -45.38 -3.99
C PRO A 23 3.16 -44.34 -3.33
N VAL A 24 3.74 -43.44 -4.10
CA VAL A 24 4.39 -42.26 -3.55
C VAL A 24 3.27 -41.32 -3.09
N SER A 25 2.93 -41.41 -1.81
CA SER A 25 2.11 -40.40 -1.14
C SER A 25 2.89 -39.10 -1.12
N LEU A 26 2.72 -38.28 -2.15
CA LEU A 26 3.12 -36.89 -2.14
C LEU A 26 2.23 -36.14 -1.13
N ALA A 27 2.60 -36.24 0.16
CA ALA A 27 2.17 -35.27 1.15
C ALA A 27 2.66 -33.89 0.63
N ARG A 28 1.77 -33.14 -0.02
CA ARG A 28 1.98 -31.71 -0.25
C ARG A 28 2.14 -31.08 1.13
N ALA A 29 3.35 -30.91 1.58
CA ALA A 29 3.65 -30.00 2.65
C ALA A 29 3.15 -28.64 2.15
N ALA A 30 2.03 -28.18 2.71
CA ALA A 30 1.55 -26.82 2.49
C ALA A 30 2.71 -25.91 2.89
N ALA A 31 3.29 -25.22 1.92
CA ALA A 31 4.34 -24.27 2.17
C ALA A 31 3.80 -23.28 3.21
N ARG A 32 4.43 -23.22 4.38
CA ARG A 32 4.08 -22.26 5.41
C ARG A 32 4.21 -20.86 4.79
N PRO A 33 3.24 -19.98 5.01
CA PRO A 33 3.34 -18.64 4.51
C PRO A 33 4.62 -17.98 5.08
N PRO A 34 5.28 -17.09 4.33
CA PRO A 34 6.60 -16.54 4.70
C PRO A 34 6.65 -15.81 6.05
N TRP A 35 5.52 -15.54 6.67
CA TRP A 35 5.41 -14.94 8.00
C TRP A 35 5.31 -15.98 9.14
N ASP A 36 5.20 -17.28 8.84
CA ASP A 36 5.16 -18.38 9.83
C ASP A 36 6.56 -19.00 10.03
N ILE A 37 7.60 -18.17 10.07
CA ILE A 37 8.97 -18.59 10.35
C ILE A 37 9.11 -18.73 11.87
N PRO A 38 9.48 -19.93 12.40
CA PRO A 38 9.79 -20.09 13.80
C PRO A 38 10.93 -19.12 14.18
N GLY A 39 10.67 -18.20 15.10
CA GLY A 39 11.62 -17.13 15.48
C GLY A 39 11.32 -15.75 14.91
N ALA A 40 10.33 -15.57 14.02
CA ALA A 40 9.91 -14.24 13.57
C ALA A 40 9.40 -13.39 14.76
N ALA A 41 8.66 -14.00 15.68
CA ALA A 41 8.22 -13.33 16.91
C ALA A 41 9.39 -12.85 17.80
N ALA A 42 10.51 -13.56 17.80
CA ALA A 42 11.71 -13.16 18.58
C ALA A 42 12.49 -12.02 17.90
N ARG A 43 12.44 -11.92 16.56
CA ARG A 43 13.03 -10.78 15.83
C ARG A 43 12.18 -9.54 15.91
N ASP A 44 10.85 -9.70 15.88
CA ASP A 44 9.91 -8.59 16.08
C ASP A 44 9.99 -8.02 17.51
N ALA A 45 10.27 -8.82 18.52
CA ALA A 45 10.47 -8.39 19.90
C ALA A 45 11.72 -7.51 20.09
N LEU A 46 12.75 -7.65 19.25
CA LEU A 46 13.96 -6.81 19.30
C LEU A 46 13.73 -5.39 18.70
N PHE A 47 12.70 -5.21 17.91
CA PHE A 47 12.31 -3.91 17.34
C PHE A 47 11.16 -3.23 18.08
N PHE A 48 10.40 -3.97 18.90
CA PHE A 48 9.40 -3.41 19.80
C PHE A 48 10.05 -3.11 21.16
N HIS A 49 10.76 -1.98 21.23
CA HIS A 49 11.05 -1.39 22.53
C HIS A 49 9.73 -0.83 23.09
N PRO A 50 9.18 -1.37 24.20
CA PRO A 50 7.94 -0.88 24.80
C PRO A 50 8.05 0.51 25.43
N GLN A 51 9.15 1.19 25.21
CA GLN A 51 9.41 2.55 25.70
C GLN A 51 9.45 3.64 24.62
N VAL A 52 8.86 3.41 23.44
CA VAL A 52 8.46 4.54 22.61
C VAL A 52 7.31 5.24 23.37
N ARG A 53 7.69 6.19 24.23
CA ARG A 53 6.76 7.13 24.88
C ARG A 53 5.73 7.54 23.85
N ALA A 54 4.45 7.45 24.22
CA ALA A 54 3.31 7.84 23.45
C ALA A 54 3.61 9.09 22.62
N GLN A 55 3.98 8.86 21.37
CA GLN A 55 4.21 9.93 20.41
C GLN A 55 2.87 10.60 20.23
N ARG A 56 2.86 11.90 20.36
CA ARG A 56 1.66 12.70 20.34
C ARG A 56 0.98 12.56 18.97
N LEU A 57 0.07 11.57 18.87
CA LEU A 57 -1.00 11.66 17.90
C LEU A 57 -1.87 12.81 18.35
N ARG A 58 -1.66 13.99 17.82
CA ARG A 58 -2.51 15.13 18.06
C ARG A 58 -3.35 15.38 16.83
N ALA A 59 -4.66 15.34 17.01
CA ALA A 59 -5.50 16.39 16.47
C ALA A 59 -5.63 17.42 17.61
N PRO A 60 -4.88 18.53 17.63
CA PRO A 60 -5.14 19.63 18.54
C PRO A 60 -6.46 20.23 18.09
N GLY A 61 -7.46 20.17 18.95
CA GLY A 61 -8.78 20.72 18.63
C GLY A 61 -9.65 19.89 17.68
N GLY A 62 -9.32 18.61 17.38
CA GLY A 62 -10.24 17.66 16.75
C GLY A 62 -10.38 17.72 15.23
N SER A 63 -9.63 18.54 14.48
CA SER A 63 -9.71 18.56 13.03
C SER A 63 -8.37 18.27 12.35
N LEU A 64 -8.42 17.55 11.21
CA LEU A 64 -7.25 17.35 10.36
C LEU A 64 -6.61 18.68 9.96
N ALA A 65 -7.41 19.68 9.60
CA ALA A 65 -6.96 21.00 9.21
C ALA A 65 -6.16 21.71 10.31
N GLY A 66 -6.57 21.59 11.59
CA GLY A 66 -5.83 22.18 12.72
C GLY A 66 -4.45 21.52 12.90
N CYS A 67 -4.38 20.20 12.77
CA CYS A 67 -3.13 19.46 12.84
C CYS A 67 -2.21 19.80 11.66
N GLU A 68 -2.75 19.91 10.46
CA GLU A 68 -2.03 20.31 9.24
C GLU A 68 -1.43 21.71 9.37
N GLN A 69 -2.19 22.66 9.92
CA GLN A 69 -1.70 24.02 10.20
C GLN A 69 -0.55 24.03 11.24
N GLU A 70 -0.61 23.16 12.25
CA GLU A 70 0.50 22.99 13.19
C GLU A 70 1.75 22.46 12.47
N LEU A 71 1.57 21.51 11.56
CA LEU A 71 2.65 20.92 10.77
C LEU A 71 3.31 21.97 9.85
N ILE A 72 2.51 22.78 9.18
CA ILE A 72 2.97 23.89 8.34
C ILE A 72 3.77 24.90 9.18
N ARG A 73 3.25 25.28 10.37
CA ARG A 73 3.97 26.18 11.30
C ARG A 73 5.29 25.59 11.79
N THR A 74 5.30 24.31 12.12
CA THR A 74 6.51 23.61 12.59
C THR A 74 7.61 23.61 11.53
N ARG A 75 7.24 23.47 10.25
CA ARG A 75 8.19 23.54 9.13
C ARG A 75 8.88 24.90 8.99
N SER A 76 8.18 25.96 9.35
CA SER A 76 8.72 27.32 9.30
C SER A 76 9.62 27.66 10.49
N ALA A 77 9.75 26.75 11.48
CA ALA A 77 10.61 26.94 12.62
C ALA A 77 12.09 26.79 12.23
N PRO A 78 13.01 27.55 12.89
CA PRO A 78 14.44 27.44 12.64
C PRO A 78 14.97 26.04 12.98
N GLY A 79 15.91 25.55 12.16
CA GLY A 79 16.60 24.28 12.37
C GLY A 79 16.14 23.15 11.45
N PRO A 80 16.82 21.99 11.47
CA PRO A 80 16.51 20.85 10.64
C PRO A 80 15.17 20.24 11.06
N GLN A 81 14.22 20.21 10.14
CA GLN A 81 12.90 19.64 10.36
C GLN A 81 12.80 18.26 9.68
N PRO A 82 12.09 17.29 10.28
CA PRO A 82 11.78 16.02 9.61
C PRO A 82 11.07 16.27 8.28
N PRO A 83 11.37 15.49 7.22
CA PRO A 83 10.61 15.55 5.98
C PRO A 83 9.13 15.33 6.23
N VAL A 84 8.29 15.82 5.31
CA VAL A 84 6.84 15.61 5.36
C VAL A 84 6.43 14.55 4.34
N LEU A 85 5.61 13.62 4.79
CA LEU A 85 4.95 12.57 4.03
C LEU A 85 3.47 12.92 3.91
N ALA A 86 2.93 13.00 2.70
CA ALA A 86 1.50 13.08 2.47
C ALA A 86 1.00 11.73 1.94
N ILE A 87 -0.02 11.17 2.56
CA ILE A 87 -0.64 9.91 2.13
C ILE A 87 -2.14 10.12 1.94
N VAL A 88 -2.62 9.78 0.76
CA VAL A 88 -4.05 9.76 0.42
C VAL A 88 -4.43 8.34 0.04
N GLY A 89 -5.58 7.86 0.48
CA GLY A 89 -6.00 6.53 0.07
C GLY A 89 -7.31 6.04 0.65
N ALA A 90 -7.60 4.78 0.36
CA ALA A 90 -8.84 4.10 0.68
C ALA A 90 -8.85 3.50 2.11
N SER A 91 -9.58 2.42 2.28
CA SER A 91 -9.79 1.72 3.56
C SER A 91 -8.51 1.24 4.24
N PHE A 92 -7.52 0.78 3.48
CA PHE A 92 -6.23 0.38 4.04
C PHE A 92 -5.51 1.57 4.70
N THR A 93 -5.54 2.72 4.05
CA THR A 93 -4.98 3.98 4.57
C THR A 93 -5.78 4.51 5.75
N ALA A 94 -7.11 4.38 5.71
CA ALA A 94 -7.99 4.78 6.80
C ALA A 94 -7.88 3.89 8.05
N GLY A 95 -7.15 2.78 7.98
CA GLY A 95 -6.97 1.87 9.11
C GLY A 95 -8.16 0.93 9.33
N VAL A 96 -8.89 0.58 8.27
CA VAL A 96 -9.89 -0.50 8.35
C VAL A 96 -9.15 -1.82 8.53
N GLY A 97 -9.58 -2.60 9.53
CA GLY A 97 -9.01 -3.91 9.86
C GLY A 97 -8.18 -3.96 11.14
N PRO A 98 -7.24 -3.03 11.41
CA PRO A 98 -6.47 -3.02 12.65
C PRO A 98 -7.28 -2.76 13.93
N GLY A 99 -8.50 -2.23 13.79
CA GLY A 99 -9.35 -1.86 14.92
C GLY A 99 -9.12 -0.46 15.48
N HIS A 100 -8.04 0.20 15.06
CA HIS A 100 -7.73 1.59 15.42
C HIS A 100 -7.02 2.31 14.27
N PRO A 101 -7.48 3.50 13.84
CA PRO A 101 -6.86 4.23 12.72
C PRO A 101 -5.37 4.47 12.90
N GLY A 102 -4.94 4.80 14.11
CA GLY A 102 -3.52 4.99 14.45
C GLY A 102 -2.62 3.77 14.27
N GLN A 103 -3.16 2.62 13.88
CA GLN A 103 -2.45 1.40 13.52
C GLN A 103 -2.54 1.10 12.01
N SER A 104 -2.96 2.07 11.19
CA SER A 104 -2.92 1.91 9.74
C SER A 104 -1.48 1.79 9.24
N TRP A 105 -1.27 1.15 8.09
CA TRP A 105 0.04 1.04 7.47
C TRP A 105 0.68 2.42 7.23
N ALA A 106 -0.13 3.42 6.93
CA ALA A 106 0.31 4.78 6.64
C ALA A 106 0.89 5.46 7.88
N VAL A 107 0.22 5.31 9.03
CA VAL A 107 0.71 5.81 10.32
C VAL A 107 1.95 5.04 10.77
N GLU A 108 1.96 3.72 10.60
CA GLU A 108 3.13 2.89 10.92
C GLU A 108 4.34 3.25 10.04
N LEU A 109 4.12 3.55 8.74
CA LEU A 109 5.17 4.02 7.84
C LEU A 109 5.77 5.35 8.34
N ALA A 110 4.93 6.32 8.68
CA ALA A 110 5.39 7.62 9.17
C ALA A 110 6.24 7.49 10.45
N ARG A 111 5.82 6.60 11.36
CA ARG A 111 6.58 6.27 12.57
C ARG A 111 7.92 5.61 12.24
N LEU A 112 7.90 4.61 11.37
CA LEU A 112 9.08 3.88 10.94
C LEU A 112 10.13 4.78 10.29
N LEU A 113 9.68 5.78 9.54
CA LEU A 113 10.54 6.76 8.86
C LEU A 113 10.96 7.92 9.77
N HIS A 114 10.31 8.10 10.91
CA HIS A 114 10.42 9.30 11.74
C HIS A 114 10.11 10.59 10.95
N TRP A 115 9.19 10.53 10.01
CA TRP A 115 8.75 11.65 9.20
C TRP A 115 7.44 12.23 9.73
N ASN A 116 7.32 13.55 9.67
CA ASN A 116 6.02 14.17 9.84
C ASN A 116 5.08 13.72 8.73
N ALA A 117 3.79 13.55 9.03
CA ALA A 117 2.86 13.04 8.03
C ALA A 117 1.47 13.65 8.11
N VAL A 118 0.85 13.80 6.93
CA VAL A 118 -0.61 13.95 6.78
C VAL A 118 -1.13 12.68 6.13
N VAL A 119 -2.06 12.00 6.82
CA VAL A 119 -2.69 10.77 6.36
C VAL A 119 -4.18 11.04 6.15
N TYR A 120 -4.65 10.89 4.94
CA TYR A 120 -6.03 11.07 4.55
C TYR A 120 -6.59 9.79 3.95
N GLY A 121 -7.43 9.08 4.70
CA GLY A 121 -8.06 7.84 4.26
C GLY A 121 -9.58 7.97 4.20
N ASP A 122 -10.20 7.50 3.10
CA ASP A 122 -11.65 7.36 2.97
C ASP A 122 -11.99 5.94 2.49
N PRO A 123 -12.56 5.08 3.34
CA PRO A 123 -12.91 3.72 2.97
C PRO A 123 -13.80 3.68 1.71
N GLY A 124 -13.44 2.85 0.75
CA GLY A 124 -14.17 2.72 -0.52
C GLY A 124 -13.75 3.72 -1.60
N ALA A 125 -12.83 4.65 -1.29
CA ALA A 125 -12.33 5.58 -2.28
C ALA A 125 -11.39 4.91 -3.30
N GLY A 126 -11.52 5.29 -4.55
CA GLY A 126 -10.66 4.90 -5.66
C GLY A 126 -10.23 6.13 -6.45
N TYR A 127 -9.57 5.92 -7.55
CA TYR A 127 -9.32 6.99 -8.51
C TYR A 127 -10.61 7.49 -9.16
N VAL A 128 -11.60 6.60 -9.33
CA VAL A 128 -12.90 6.84 -9.96
C VAL A 128 -14.02 6.86 -8.94
N ARG A 129 -14.06 5.88 -8.05
CA ARG A 129 -15.12 5.73 -7.06
C ARG A 129 -14.94 6.66 -5.88
N ALA A 130 -16.03 7.28 -5.45
CA ALA A 130 -16.07 8.03 -4.21
C ALA A 130 -16.13 7.08 -3.00
N GLY A 131 -15.45 7.43 -1.92
CA GLY A 131 -15.48 6.67 -0.68
C GLY A 131 -16.81 6.77 0.08
N ALA A 132 -16.98 5.91 1.07
CA ALA A 132 -18.17 5.85 1.93
C ALA A 132 -18.38 7.14 2.75
N GLY A 133 -17.31 7.87 3.04
CA GLY A 133 -17.34 9.16 3.73
C GLY A 133 -17.84 10.32 2.85
N ARG A 134 -18.24 10.07 1.60
CA ARG A 134 -18.65 11.08 0.63
C ARG A 134 -17.61 12.20 0.41
N LYS A 135 -16.34 11.87 0.60
CA LYS A 135 -15.23 12.81 0.44
C LYS A 135 -14.77 12.89 -1.01
N GLY A 136 -15.31 12.03 -1.86
CA GLY A 136 -15.02 11.97 -3.30
C GLY A 136 -13.94 10.94 -3.64
N PRO A 137 -13.57 10.85 -4.91
CA PRO A 137 -12.43 10.03 -5.34
C PRO A 137 -11.09 10.69 -4.94
N VAL A 138 -9.99 9.95 -5.08
CA VAL A 138 -8.62 10.38 -4.73
C VAL A 138 -8.29 11.81 -5.13
N LEU A 139 -8.70 12.24 -6.31
CA LEU A 139 -8.43 13.62 -6.78
C LEU A 139 -9.10 14.69 -5.90
N ALA A 140 -10.33 14.42 -5.44
CA ALA A 140 -11.03 15.31 -4.52
C ALA A 140 -10.38 15.29 -3.13
N GLU A 141 -9.89 14.15 -2.70
CA GLU A 141 -9.17 14.00 -1.43
C GLU A 141 -7.84 14.75 -1.44
N LEU A 142 -7.08 14.67 -2.52
CA LEU A 142 -5.86 15.45 -2.73
C LEU A 142 -6.12 16.97 -2.63
N GLY A 143 -7.28 17.43 -3.09
CA GLY A 143 -7.68 18.84 -2.99
C GLY A 143 -8.02 19.29 -1.55
N ARG A 144 -8.07 18.39 -0.58
CA ARG A 144 -8.34 18.71 0.85
C ARG A 144 -7.05 18.89 1.66
N ILE A 145 -5.91 18.58 1.09
CA ILE A 145 -4.59 18.73 1.71
C ILE A 145 -3.89 19.89 1.02
N ASP A 146 -3.39 20.84 1.78
CA ASP A 146 -2.57 21.93 1.23
C ASP A 146 -1.15 21.42 0.94
N LEU A 147 -1.01 20.64 -0.15
CA LEU A 147 0.28 20.11 -0.56
C LEU A 147 1.30 21.21 -0.87
N ARG A 148 0.84 22.41 -1.28
CA ARG A 148 1.73 23.54 -1.54
C ARG A 148 2.37 24.05 -0.26
N ALA A 149 1.58 24.32 0.77
CA ALA A 149 2.10 24.79 2.05
C ALA A 149 2.89 23.72 2.80
N LEU A 150 2.44 22.47 2.74
CA LEU A 150 3.14 21.31 3.32
C LEU A 150 4.47 21.04 2.63
N ALA A 151 4.58 21.31 1.33
CA ALA A 151 5.74 20.98 0.49
C ALA A 151 6.34 19.60 0.83
N PRO A 152 5.57 18.50 0.69
CA PRO A 152 6.00 17.18 1.11
C PRO A 152 7.22 16.72 0.32
N ALA A 153 8.07 15.91 0.94
CA ALA A 153 9.16 15.23 0.25
C ALA A 153 8.65 14.03 -0.56
N LEU A 154 7.54 13.43 -0.12
CA LEU A 154 6.92 12.27 -0.75
C LEU A 154 5.39 12.38 -0.63
N VAL A 155 4.70 12.10 -1.72
CA VAL A 155 3.25 11.88 -1.74
C VAL A 155 2.99 10.43 -2.14
N ILE A 156 2.24 9.69 -1.31
CA ILE A 156 1.81 8.33 -1.64
C ILE A 156 0.29 8.33 -1.86
N VAL A 157 -0.14 7.75 -2.97
CA VAL A 157 -1.56 7.49 -3.24
C VAL A 157 -1.79 5.98 -3.18
N GLN A 158 -2.68 5.54 -2.28
CA GLN A 158 -3.10 4.14 -2.17
C GLN A 158 -4.53 4.00 -2.67
N ALA A 159 -4.73 3.47 -3.88
CA ALA A 159 -6.05 3.32 -4.47
C ALA A 159 -6.08 2.22 -5.55
N GLY A 160 -7.25 1.98 -6.14
CA GLY A 160 -7.48 1.06 -7.24
C GLY A 160 -8.22 -0.23 -6.83
N HIS A 161 -8.14 -0.66 -5.57
CA HIS A 161 -8.88 -1.85 -5.12
C HIS A 161 -10.40 -1.65 -5.25
N ASP A 162 -10.87 -0.47 -4.89
CA ASP A 162 -12.29 -0.10 -4.96
C ASP A 162 -12.75 0.17 -6.41
N ASP A 163 -11.83 0.40 -7.34
CA ASP A 163 -12.10 0.60 -8.77
C ASP A 163 -12.11 -0.70 -9.59
N ILE A 164 -11.93 -1.86 -8.96
CA ILE A 164 -11.95 -3.15 -9.67
C ILE A 164 -13.24 -3.27 -10.50
N GLY A 165 -13.07 -3.47 -11.82
CA GLY A 165 -14.15 -3.53 -12.79
C GLY A 165 -14.52 -2.19 -13.45
N VAL A 166 -13.87 -1.09 -13.09
CA VAL A 166 -13.96 0.19 -13.81
C VAL A 166 -13.29 0.06 -15.19
N GLN A 167 -13.80 0.77 -16.18
CA GLN A 167 -13.20 0.81 -17.51
C GLN A 167 -11.77 1.36 -17.45
N ALA A 168 -10.83 0.63 -18.06
CA ALA A 168 -9.40 0.96 -18.01
C ALA A 168 -9.07 2.36 -18.54
N ALA A 169 -9.82 2.87 -19.54
CA ALA A 169 -9.60 4.21 -20.06
C ALA A 169 -9.93 5.29 -19.03
N VAL A 170 -11.04 5.11 -18.29
CA VAL A 170 -11.46 6.03 -17.23
C VAL A 170 -10.47 5.99 -16.07
N GLU A 171 -10.07 4.79 -15.64
CA GLU A 171 -9.06 4.59 -14.60
C GLU A 171 -7.75 5.33 -14.95
N LYS A 172 -7.22 5.11 -16.15
CA LYS A 172 -5.99 5.77 -16.62
C LYS A 172 -6.09 7.29 -16.59
N GLN A 173 -7.20 7.84 -17.04
CA GLN A 173 -7.43 9.29 -17.04
C GLN A 173 -7.42 9.87 -15.62
N ARG A 174 -8.05 9.18 -14.67
CA ARG A 174 -8.11 9.61 -13.27
C ARG A 174 -6.78 9.51 -12.56
N VAL A 175 -6.02 8.45 -12.80
CA VAL A 175 -4.66 8.29 -12.28
C VAL A 175 -3.75 9.40 -12.81
N ALA A 176 -3.77 9.66 -14.11
CA ALA A 176 -2.99 10.75 -14.71
C ALA A 176 -3.38 12.12 -14.13
N GLY A 177 -4.67 12.36 -13.90
CA GLY A 177 -5.18 13.56 -13.25
C GLY A 177 -4.67 13.73 -11.81
N ALA A 178 -4.63 12.65 -11.03
CA ALA A 178 -4.09 12.67 -9.67
C ALA A 178 -2.60 13.01 -9.66
N ILE A 179 -1.80 12.38 -10.53
CA ILE A 179 -0.37 12.67 -10.67
C ILE A 179 -0.16 14.14 -11.07
N ALA A 180 -0.92 14.64 -12.04
CA ALA A 180 -0.84 16.03 -12.49
C ALA A 180 -1.19 17.02 -11.37
N ALA A 181 -2.21 16.72 -10.57
CA ALA A 181 -2.61 17.55 -9.44
C ALA A 181 -1.53 17.61 -8.35
N ILE A 182 -0.90 16.49 -8.05
CA ILE A 182 0.23 16.46 -7.09
C ILE A 182 1.39 17.31 -7.62
N ARG A 183 1.78 17.13 -8.87
CA ARG A 183 2.87 17.91 -9.48
C ARG A 183 2.61 19.40 -9.52
N ALA A 184 1.37 19.80 -9.75
CA ALA A 184 0.98 21.21 -9.76
C ALA A 184 1.10 21.88 -8.39
N GLN A 185 0.84 21.13 -7.32
CA GLN A 185 0.84 21.65 -5.96
C GLN A 185 2.18 21.42 -5.24
N ALA A 186 2.84 20.29 -5.49
CA ALA A 186 4.08 19.88 -4.86
C ALA A 186 5.12 19.43 -5.90
N PRO A 187 5.67 20.33 -6.73
CA PRO A 187 6.50 19.98 -7.89
C PRO A 187 7.83 19.31 -7.53
N ARG A 188 8.27 19.39 -6.27
CA ARG A 188 9.48 18.75 -5.77
C ARG A 188 9.23 17.42 -5.05
N ALA A 189 7.96 17.08 -4.81
CA ALA A 189 7.61 15.83 -4.14
C ALA A 189 7.90 14.64 -5.05
N ARG A 190 8.49 13.58 -4.50
CA ARG A 190 8.46 12.27 -5.14
C ARG A 190 7.02 11.74 -5.07
N ILE A 191 6.61 10.99 -6.06
CA ILE A 191 5.26 10.40 -6.12
C ILE A 191 5.39 8.89 -6.07
N ALA A 192 4.61 8.24 -5.21
CA ALA A 192 4.47 6.79 -5.17
C ALA A 192 2.99 6.40 -5.27
N LEU A 193 2.70 5.37 -6.07
CA LEU A 193 1.38 4.77 -6.15
C LEU A 193 1.43 3.38 -5.54
N LEU A 194 0.72 3.19 -4.44
CA LEU A 194 0.47 1.88 -3.85
C LEU A 194 -0.81 1.34 -4.46
N THR A 195 -0.66 0.37 -5.36
CA THR A 195 -1.71 -0.07 -6.27
C THR A 195 -2.68 -1.09 -5.64
N VAL A 196 -3.22 -2.00 -6.41
CA VAL A 196 -4.26 -2.93 -5.99
C VAL A 196 -3.71 -3.98 -5.02
N PHE A 197 -4.35 -4.14 -3.87
CA PHE A 197 -4.03 -5.22 -2.94
C PHE A 197 -4.63 -6.56 -3.41
N PRO A 198 -3.92 -7.70 -3.20
CA PRO A 198 -4.43 -9.00 -3.57
C PRO A 198 -5.69 -9.36 -2.75
N GLY A 199 -6.78 -9.63 -3.42
CA GLY A 199 -8.04 -10.12 -2.86
C GLY A 199 -8.32 -11.57 -3.28
N ARG A 200 -9.35 -12.17 -2.69
CA ARG A 200 -9.76 -13.55 -3.03
C ARG A 200 -10.67 -13.63 -4.27
N ARG A 201 -11.27 -12.52 -4.69
CA ARG A 201 -12.30 -12.47 -5.74
C ARG A 201 -11.86 -11.54 -6.87
N HIS A 202 -12.46 -11.74 -8.06
CA HIS A 202 -12.31 -10.86 -9.22
C HIS A 202 -10.85 -10.65 -9.68
N LEU A 203 -10.03 -11.70 -9.58
CA LEU A 203 -8.59 -11.60 -9.82
C LEU A 203 -8.24 -11.02 -11.21
N ALA A 204 -8.92 -11.47 -12.28
CA ALA A 204 -8.68 -10.95 -13.64
C ALA A 204 -9.00 -9.46 -13.76
N ALA A 205 -10.11 -9.00 -13.15
CA ALA A 205 -10.48 -7.58 -13.11
C ALA A 205 -9.51 -6.77 -12.26
N ALA A 206 -9.03 -7.34 -11.14
CA ALA A 206 -8.01 -6.71 -10.31
C ALA A 206 -6.72 -6.46 -11.09
N PHE A 207 -6.22 -7.45 -11.82
CA PHE A 207 -5.05 -7.29 -12.71
C PHE A 207 -5.29 -6.29 -13.84
N ALA A 208 -6.53 -6.19 -14.37
CA ALA A 208 -6.86 -5.19 -15.38
C ALA A 208 -6.80 -3.76 -14.83
N THR A 209 -7.37 -3.54 -13.64
CA THR A 209 -7.31 -2.25 -12.94
C THR A 209 -5.86 -1.89 -12.59
N ASP A 210 -5.11 -2.82 -12.03
CA ASP A 210 -3.71 -2.61 -11.68
C ASP A 210 -2.86 -2.21 -12.89
N ARG A 211 -2.98 -2.94 -14.01
CA ARG A 211 -2.31 -2.58 -15.27
C ARG A 211 -2.70 -1.20 -15.77
N ALA A 212 -3.96 -0.78 -15.59
CA ALA A 212 -4.40 0.55 -15.99
C ALA A 212 -3.68 1.63 -15.18
N ILE A 213 -3.57 1.43 -13.86
CA ILE A 213 -2.86 2.34 -12.95
C ILE A 213 -1.38 2.43 -13.34
N VAL A 214 -0.70 1.30 -13.46
CA VAL A 214 0.73 1.23 -13.81
C VAL A 214 1.00 1.86 -15.18
N THR A 215 0.14 1.58 -16.17
CA THR A 215 0.26 2.16 -17.52
C THR A 215 0.12 3.68 -17.48
N ALA A 216 -0.85 4.20 -16.74
CA ALA A 216 -1.06 5.66 -16.62
C ALA A 216 0.09 6.34 -15.89
N ALA A 217 0.62 5.72 -14.84
CA ALA A 217 1.77 6.23 -14.12
C ALA A 217 3.00 6.36 -15.01
N LYS A 218 3.32 5.30 -15.76
CA LYS A 218 4.44 5.30 -16.73
C LYS A 218 4.24 6.34 -17.84
N ALA A 219 3.04 6.46 -18.40
CA ALA A 219 2.74 7.46 -19.42
C ALA A 219 2.84 8.91 -18.90
N ALA A 220 2.69 9.10 -17.61
CA ALA A 220 2.82 10.41 -16.97
C ALA A 220 4.27 10.75 -16.55
N GLU A 221 5.23 9.84 -16.69
CA GLU A 221 6.63 10.06 -16.32
C GLU A 221 7.26 11.22 -17.10
N ARG A 222 8.19 11.91 -16.47
CA ARG A 222 9.01 12.97 -17.06
C ARG A 222 10.48 12.65 -16.83
N PRO A 223 11.39 13.14 -17.64
CA PRO A 223 12.82 12.99 -17.40
C PRO A 223 13.19 13.44 -15.97
N GLY A 224 13.77 12.54 -15.18
CA GLY A 224 14.16 12.79 -13.79
C GLY A 224 13.02 12.78 -12.76
N ASP A 225 11.76 12.54 -13.17
CA ASP A 225 10.59 12.52 -12.29
C ASP A 225 9.75 11.26 -12.54
N GLN A 226 10.27 10.13 -12.14
CA GLN A 226 9.60 8.84 -12.25
C GLN A 226 8.65 8.62 -11.07
N THR A 227 7.45 8.12 -11.39
CA THR A 227 6.48 7.69 -10.37
C THR A 227 6.88 6.30 -9.85
N ILE A 228 7.02 6.16 -8.54
CA ILE A 228 7.35 4.90 -7.90
C ILE A 228 6.09 4.03 -7.86
N ILE A 229 6.17 2.85 -8.43
CA ILE A 229 5.08 1.86 -8.36
C ILE A 229 5.36 0.90 -7.23
N ILE A 230 4.43 0.81 -6.31
CA ILE A 230 4.39 -0.17 -5.23
C ILE A 230 3.20 -1.07 -5.52
N ASP A 231 3.48 -2.27 -5.99
CA ASP A 231 2.48 -3.18 -6.55
C ASP A 231 2.32 -4.44 -5.68
N PRO A 232 1.35 -4.45 -4.76
CA PRO A 232 1.08 -5.60 -3.90
C PRO A 232 0.53 -6.81 -4.67
N LEU A 233 -0.20 -6.57 -5.78
CA LEU A 233 -0.89 -7.63 -6.50
C LEU A 233 0.10 -8.50 -7.28
N THR A 234 0.95 -7.90 -8.10
CA THR A 234 1.97 -8.65 -8.86
C THR A 234 3.13 -9.07 -7.96
N GLY A 235 3.44 -8.30 -6.93
CA GLY A 235 4.37 -8.64 -5.85
C GLY A 235 3.88 -9.78 -4.94
N ARG A 236 2.63 -10.24 -5.12
CA ARG A 236 2.02 -11.33 -4.36
C ARG A 236 2.12 -11.14 -2.84
N TRP A 237 1.87 -9.92 -2.39
CA TRP A 237 1.99 -9.60 -0.97
C TRP A 237 1.10 -10.49 -0.10
N ALA A 238 1.71 -11.10 0.91
CA ALA A 238 1.05 -11.95 1.90
C ALA A 238 1.26 -11.37 3.28
N PHE A 239 0.21 -10.84 3.89
CA PHE A 239 0.23 -10.20 5.20
C PHE A 239 -0.92 -10.74 6.06
N PRO A 240 -0.82 -10.67 7.40
CA PRO A 240 -1.91 -11.01 8.32
C PRO A 240 -3.14 -10.18 8.05
N ARG A 241 -4.29 -10.86 7.79
CA ARG A 241 -5.55 -10.23 7.44
C ARG A 241 -6.57 -10.34 8.55
N ALA A 242 -7.43 -9.34 8.63
CA ALA A 242 -8.62 -9.34 9.46
C ALA A 242 -9.63 -10.42 9.01
N ARG A 243 -10.71 -10.58 9.77
CA ARG A 243 -11.73 -11.61 9.49
C ARG A 243 -12.43 -11.48 8.13
N ASP A 244 -12.44 -10.28 7.55
CA ASP A 244 -12.99 -10.03 6.22
C ASP A 244 -12.14 -10.62 5.08
N GLY A 245 -10.92 -11.07 5.40
CA GLY A 245 -10.00 -11.69 4.45
C GLY A 245 -9.36 -10.73 3.44
N LEU A 246 -9.58 -9.42 3.61
CA LEU A 246 -9.06 -8.37 2.75
C LEU A 246 -8.13 -7.42 3.52
N HIS A 247 -8.67 -6.73 4.52
CA HIS A 247 -7.94 -5.70 5.26
C HIS A 247 -6.86 -6.31 6.18
N PRO A 248 -5.77 -5.59 6.43
CA PRO A 248 -4.72 -6.07 7.32
C PRO A 248 -5.18 -6.04 8.79
N THR A 249 -4.61 -6.90 9.63
CA THR A 249 -4.58 -6.67 11.08
C THR A 249 -3.55 -5.59 11.42
N ALA A 250 -3.40 -5.22 12.70
CA ALA A 250 -2.32 -4.33 13.12
C ALA A 250 -0.93 -4.86 12.72
N ALA A 251 -0.69 -6.17 12.88
CA ALA A 251 0.54 -6.82 12.43
C ALA A 251 0.69 -6.78 10.90
N GLY A 252 -0.42 -6.94 10.16
CA GLY A 252 -0.45 -6.80 8.70
C GLY A 252 -0.13 -5.38 8.25
N SER A 253 -0.65 -4.38 8.94
CA SER A 253 -0.34 -2.96 8.69
C SER A 253 1.13 -2.65 8.90
N ALA A 254 1.72 -3.13 9.99
CA ALA A 254 3.14 -2.98 10.27
C ALA A 254 4.01 -3.69 9.21
N TRP A 255 3.56 -4.84 8.71
CA TRP A 255 4.22 -5.56 7.62
C TRP A 255 4.18 -4.73 6.33
N ILE A 256 3.00 -4.24 5.92
CA ILE A 256 2.83 -3.38 4.74
C ILE A 256 3.74 -2.14 4.83
N ALA A 257 3.80 -1.49 5.99
CA ALA A 257 4.66 -0.32 6.20
C ALA A 257 6.14 -0.64 5.94
N ARG A 258 6.62 -1.81 6.39
CA ARG A 258 8.01 -2.25 6.16
C ARG A 258 8.30 -2.53 4.68
N GLU A 259 7.36 -3.19 3.97
CA GLU A 259 7.50 -3.45 2.53
C GLU A 259 7.55 -2.14 1.75
N VAL A 260 6.62 -1.20 2.03
CA VAL A 260 6.62 0.13 1.42
C VAL A 260 7.95 0.84 1.69
N ALA A 261 8.42 0.85 2.94
CA ALA A 261 9.70 1.48 3.30
C ALA A 261 10.89 0.83 2.58
N GLY A 262 10.88 -0.49 2.40
CA GLY A 262 11.89 -1.24 1.65
C GLY A 262 11.96 -0.79 0.19
N ILE A 263 10.81 -0.71 -0.48
CA ILE A 263 10.71 -0.27 -1.87
C ILE A 263 11.14 1.20 -2.01
N LEU A 264 10.67 2.09 -1.14
CA LEU A 264 11.05 3.50 -1.16
C LEU A 264 12.56 3.68 -0.97
N ARG A 265 13.19 2.87 -0.13
CA ARG A 265 14.64 2.87 0.06
C ARG A 265 15.38 2.40 -1.20
N ALA A 266 14.90 1.34 -1.84
CA ALA A 266 15.47 0.86 -3.10
C ALA A 266 15.41 1.90 -4.22
N HIS A 267 14.41 2.79 -4.18
CA HIS A 267 14.27 3.93 -5.10
C HIS A 267 15.03 5.20 -4.63
N GLY A 268 15.82 5.12 -3.58
CA GLY A 268 16.62 6.26 -3.09
C GLY A 268 15.78 7.42 -2.53
N VAL A 269 14.54 7.17 -2.14
CA VAL A 269 13.65 8.21 -1.58
C VAL A 269 13.98 8.50 -0.12
N LEU A 270 14.41 7.47 0.60
CA LEU A 270 14.67 7.58 2.01
C LEU A 270 16.15 7.90 2.23
N PRO A 271 16.48 9.03 2.86
CA PRO A 271 17.84 9.26 3.34
C PRO A 271 18.21 8.19 4.39
N ALA A 272 19.51 7.98 4.59
CA ALA A 272 19.97 7.20 5.73
C ALA A 272 19.30 7.74 7.01
N PRO A 273 18.97 6.88 7.99
CA PRO A 273 18.25 7.30 9.18
C PRO A 273 19.01 8.44 9.88
N ALA A 274 18.45 9.64 9.79
CA ALA A 274 18.97 10.76 10.54
C ALA A 274 18.78 10.47 12.03
N ARG A 275 19.79 10.73 12.84
CA ARG A 275 19.64 10.73 14.30
C ARG A 275 18.67 11.86 14.64
N THR A 276 17.39 11.52 14.73
CA THR A 276 16.35 12.49 15.03
C THR A 276 16.35 12.81 16.53
N GLY A 277 16.07 14.07 16.83
CA GLY A 277 15.95 14.57 18.20
C GLY A 277 14.86 13.83 19.00
N ARG A 278 14.76 14.10 20.30
CA ARG A 278 13.90 13.43 21.29
C ARG A 278 12.39 13.49 21.04
N ALA A 279 11.90 14.31 20.09
CA ALA A 279 10.49 14.41 19.76
C ALA A 279 10.16 13.48 18.59
N GLY A 280 9.13 12.62 18.74
CA GLY A 280 8.63 11.80 17.65
C GLY A 280 7.92 12.62 16.57
N PRO A 281 7.62 12.01 15.41
CA PRO A 281 6.96 12.69 14.30
C PRO A 281 5.56 13.19 14.67
N LEU A 282 5.16 14.34 14.10
CA LEU A 282 3.78 14.81 14.13
C LEU A 282 3.00 14.13 13.01
N ILE A 283 1.97 13.36 13.36
CA ILE A 283 1.14 12.63 12.39
C ILE A 283 -0.28 13.12 12.49
N CYS A 284 -0.78 13.74 11.41
CA CYS A 284 -2.14 14.19 11.23
C CYS A 284 -2.93 13.12 10.45
N ASP A 285 -3.88 12.46 11.09
CA ASP A 285 -4.65 11.37 10.50
C ASP A 285 -6.14 11.69 10.50
N SER A 286 -6.78 11.60 9.33
CA SER A 286 -8.21 11.86 9.16
C SER A 286 -9.11 10.82 9.86
N GLY A 287 -8.61 9.63 10.12
CA GLY A 287 -9.33 8.56 10.83
C GLY A 287 -9.37 8.74 12.34
N ILE A 288 -8.51 9.60 12.90
CA ILE A 288 -8.44 9.87 14.35
C ILE A 288 -9.37 11.03 14.75
N ALA A 289 -9.92 11.78 13.81
CA ALA A 289 -11.00 12.72 14.09
C ALA A 289 -12.20 11.94 14.65
N THR A 290 -12.31 11.93 15.99
CA THR A 290 -13.35 11.18 16.72
C THR A 290 -14.74 11.46 16.16
N PRO A 291 -15.59 10.42 15.99
CA PRO A 291 -17.00 10.64 15.76
C PRO A 291 -17.55 11.51 16.90
N ARG A 292 -18.24 12.57 16.55
CA ARG A 292 -19.04 13.32 17.53
C ARG A 292 -19.89 12.31 18.30
N PRO A 293 -19.87 12.27 19.64
CA PRO A 293 -20.77 11.39 20.37
C PRO A 293 -22.20 11.67 19.91
N ALA A 294 -22.95 10.61 19.64
CA ALA A 294 -24.35 10.72 19.30
C ALA A 294 -25.06 11.52 20.43
N PRO A 295 -25.99 12.43 20.08
CA PRO A 295 -26.74 13.14 21.11
C PRO A 295 -27.47 12.09 21.94
N SER A 296 -27.31 12.17 23.27
CA SER A 296 -28.02 11.34 24.23
C SER A 296 -29.53 11.46 23.98
N PRO A 297 -30.28 10.35 23.96
CA PRO A 297 -31.73 10.42 23.86
C PRO A 297 -32.27 11.15 25.09
N ARG A 298 -33.10 12.16 24.85
CA ARG A 298 -33.87 12.87 25.89
C ARG A 298 -35.05 12.00 26.32
#